data_2670408e3aa802978ef748d1dcf31a1d
#
_entry.id   2670408e3aa802978ef748d1dcf31a1d
#
_cell.length_a   1.000
_cell.length_b   1.000
_cell.length_c   1.000
_cell.angle_alpha   90.00
_cell.angle_beta   90.00
_cell.angle_gamma   90.00
#
_symmetry.space_group_name_H-M   'P 1'
#
loop_
_entity.id
_entity.type
_entity.pdbx_description
1 polymer ?
#
loop_
_entity_poly.entity_id
_entity_poly.type
_entity_poly.pdbx_seq_one_letter_code
_entity_poly.pdbx_strand_id
1 'polypeptide(L)'
;MKNKNSGYKLSLNKLYNLKNQYYIYILASKRNGVLYIGVTSNLVKRIYEHKNNIIEGFSKKYHIHKLVYYETTNDIESAIRREKQLKKWNRKWKLEIIEKNNPEWKDLYFKLI
;
A
#
# COMPACT_ATOMS: atom_id res chain seq x y z
N MET A 1 7.27 13.50 -31.14
CA MET A 1 6.97 13.25 -30.64
C MET A 1 7.71 12.90 -30.39
N LYS A 2 8.16 12.77 -30.71
CA LYS A 2 8.53 12.59 -30.20
C LYS A 2 8.84 12.35 -29.75
N ASN A 3 9.01 12.44 -30.42
CA ASN A 3 9.00 12.32 -29.82
C ASN A 3 8.86 12.44 -29.55
N LYS A 4 8.96 13.18 -29.96
CA LYS A 4 8.45 13.17 -29.57
C LYS A 4 8.31 12.56 -29.19
N ASN A 5 8.66 13.18 -29.43
CA ASN A 5 8.27 12.06 -29.22
C ASN A 5 8.95 11.20 -28.23
N SER A 6 10.18 11.35 -27.94
CA SER A 6 10.69 10.53 -26.89
C SER A 6 10.01 10.88 -25.57
N GLY A 7 9.74 12.17 -25.30
CA GLY A 7 8.99 12.58 -24.13
C GLY A 7 7.60 11.98 -24.08
N TYR A 8 6.95 11.95 -25.23
CA TYR A 8 5.63 11.35 -25.33
C TYR A 8 5.68 9.86 -25.01
N LYS A 9 6.66 9.14 -25.52
CA LYS A 9 6.81 7.71 -25.26
C LYS A 9 7.07 7.44 -23.78
N LEU A 10 7.88 8.27 -23.14
CA LEU A 10 8.13 8.11 -21.71
C LEU A 10 6.86 8.31 -20.89
N SER A 11 6.04 9.29 -21.27
CA SER A 11 4.78 9.53 -20.57
C SER A 11 3.84 8.34 -20.72
N LEU A 12 3.73 7.77 -21.90
CA LEU A 12 2.90 6.60 -22.14
C LEU A 12 3.41 5.40 -21.37
N ASN A 13 4.71 5.18 -21.38
CA ASN A 13 5.29 4.06 -20.63
C ASN A 13 5.04 4.20 -19.13
N LYS A 14 5.15 5.41 -18.63
CA LYS A 14 4.89 5.67 -17.20
C LYS A 14 3.44 5.37 -16.86
N LEU A 15 2.49 5.81 -17.69
CA LEU A 15 1.08 5.53 -17.48
C LEU A 15 0.80 4.04 -17.55
N TYR A 16 1.41 3.34 -18.51
CA TYR A 16 1.24 1.91 -18.63
C TYR A 16 1.74 1.18 -17.40
N ASN A 17 2.92 1.56 -16.89
CA ASN A 17 3.48 0.94 -15.68
C ASN A 17 2.59 1.18 -14.48
N LEU A 18 2.01 2.39 -14.36
CA LEU A 18 1.08 2.69 -13.28
C LEU A 18 -0.14 1.78 -13.31
N LYS A 19 -0.64 1.47 -14.51
CA LYS A 19 -1.79 0.57 -14.64
C LYS A 19 -1.46 -0.84 -14.18
N ASN A 20 -0.18 -1.21 -14.20
CA ASN A 20 0.27 -2.56 -13.83
C ASN A 20 0.99 -2.58 -12.49
N GLN A 21 0.79 -1.55 -11.68
CA GLN A 21 1.37 -1.54 -10.35
C GLN A 21 0.41 -2.13 -9.33
N TYR A 22 0.99 -2.87 -8.41
CA TYR A 22 0.26 -3.49 -7.31
C TYR A 22 0.96 -3.10 -6.02
N TYR A 23 0.19 -2.99 -4.96
CA TYR A 23 0.68 -2.49 -3.68
C TYR A 23 0.34 -3.48 -2.59
N ILE A 24 1.33 -3.79 -1.76
CA ILE A 24 1.13 -4.50 -0.51
C ILE A 24 1.21 -3.43 0.57
N TYR A 25 0.21 -3.35 1.44
CA TYR A 25 0.14 -2.27 2.40
C TYR A 25 -0.15 -2.78 3.80
N ILE A 26 0.27 -2.00 4.79
CA ILE A 26 -0.03 -2.26 6.19
C ILE A 26 -0.75 -1.04 6.75
N LEU A 27 -1.92 -1.27 7.32
CA LEU A 27 -2.66 -0.27 8.07
C LEU A 27 -2.49 -0.55 9.56
N ALA A 28 -2.56 0.50 10.36
CA ALA A 28 -2.53 0.38 11.81
C ALA A 28 -3.67 1.21 12.42
N SER A 29 -4.19 0.75 13.54
CA SER A 29 -5.16 1.54 14.32
C SER A 29 -4.49 2.73 14.97
N LYS A 30 -3.25 2.55 15.42
CA LYS A 30 -2.42 3.58 16.03
C LYS A 30 -1.00 3.02 16.10
N ARG A 31 -0.05 3.83 16.59
CA ARG A 31 1.32 3.36 16.80
C ARG A 31 1.30 2.11 17.70
N ASN A 32 1.96 1.06 17.26
CA ASN A 32 2.00 -0.23 17.96
C ASN A 32 0.62 -0.85 18.18
N GLY A 33 -0.38 -0.43 17.40
CA GLY A 33 -1.72 -0.95 17.50
C GLY A 33 -1.99 -2.18 16.67
N VAL A 34 -3.27 -2.40 16.36
CA VAL A 34 -3.69 -3.53 15.53
C VAL A 34 -3.29 -3.26 14.10
N LEU A 35 -2.79 -4.29 13.42
CA LEU A 35 -2.32 -4.20 12.05
C LEU A 35 -3.25 -4.93 11.10
N TYR A 36 -3.35 -4.41 9.88
CA TYR A 36 -4.08 -5.03 8.78
C TYR A 36 -3.19 -5.01 7.54
N ILE A 37 -3.05 -6.15 6.87
CA ILE A 37 -2.21 -6.27 5.67
C ILE A 37 -3.12 -6.57 4.49
N GLY A 38 -2.93 -5.85 3.39
CA GLY A 38 -3.72 -6.06 2.20
C GLY A 38 -2.91 -5.87 0.92
N VAL A 39 -3.54 -6.17 -0.20
CA VAL A 39 -2.97 -5.99 -1.52
C VAL A 39 -4.02 -5.31 -2.40
N THR A 40 -3.57 -4.40 -3.27
CA THR A 40 -4.49 -3.67 -4.14
C THR A 40 -3.77 -3.19 -5.40
N SER A 41 -4.51 -2.97 -6.46
CA SER A 41 -3.99 -2.33 -7.67
C SER A 41 -4.19 -0.81 -7.64
N ASN A 42 -4.89 -0.29 -6.63
CA ASN A 42 -5.14 1.15 -6.50
C ASN A 42 -5.07 1.54 -5.03
N LEU A 43 -3.89 1.95 -4.61
CA LEU A 43 -3.62 2.21 -3.19
C LEU A 43 -4.47 3.38 -2.67
N VAL A 44 -4.48 4.51 -3.38
CA VAL A 44 -5.20 5.69 -2.92
C VAL A 44 -6.68 5.36 -2.71
N LYS A 45 -7.30 4.73 -3.71
CA LYS A 45 -8.72 4.37 -3.61
C LYS A 45 -8.98 3.42 -2.45
N ARG A 46 -8.13 2.39 -2.31
CA ARG A 46 -8.32 1.37 -1.27
C ARG A 46 -8.18 1.97 0.13
N ILE A 47 -7.20 2.85 0.34
CA ILE A 47 -7.02 3.48 1.64
C ILE A 47 -8.18 4.44 1.94
N TYR A 48 -8.64 5.17 0.92
CA TYR A 48 -9.83 6.01 1.08
C TYR A 48 -11.02 5.18 1.55
N GLU A 49 -11.22 4.00 0.94
CA GLU A 49 -12.32 3.11 1.30
C GLU A 49 -12.20 2.62 2.75
N HIS A 50 -10.99 2.28 3.19
CA HIS A 50 -10.77 1.90 4.58
C HIS A 50 -11.08 3.06 5.54
N LYS A 51 -10.60 4.26 5.20
CA LYS A 51 -10.80 5.43 6.06
C LYS A 51 -12.26 5.82 6.20
N ASN A 52 -13.07 5.52 5.20
CA ASN A 52 -14.49 5.86 5.20
C ASN A 52 -15.38 4.67 5.55
N ASN A 53 -14.79 3.58 6.05
CA ASN A 53 -15.49 2.38 6.49
C ASN A 53 -16.38 1.77 5.40
N ILE A 54 -15.97 1.92 4.12
CA ILE A 54 -16.72 1.35 2.99
C ILE A 54 -16.46 -0.16 2.89
N ILE A 55 -15.23 -0.59 3.24
CA ILE A 55 -14.86 -2.01 3.20
C ILE A 55 -15.30 -2.67 4.50
N GLU A 56 -16.16 -3.66 4.38
CA GLU A 56 -16.61 -4.44 5.52
C GLU A 56 -15.49 -5.36 6.02
N GLY A 57 -15.55 -5.72 7.29
CA GLY A 57 -14.66 -6.71 7.87
C GLY A 57 -13.75 -6.17 8.94
N PHE A 58 -12.56 -6.75 9.04
CA PHE A 58 -11.64 -6.54 10.15
C PHE A 58 -11.22 -5.07 10.33
N SER A 59 -10.83 -4.40 9.25
CA SER A 59 -10.33 -3.03 9.36
C SER A 59 -11.43 -2.06 9.84
N LYS A 60 -12.66 -2.26 9.35
CA LYS A 60 -13.80 -1.44 9.78
C LYS A 60 -14.13 -1.69 11.25
N LYS A 61 -14.18 -2.96 11.64
CA LYS A 61 -14.52 -3.35 13.01
C LYS A 61 -13.56 -2.77 14.03
N TYR A 62 -12.27 -2.73 13.72
CA TYR A 62 -11.26 -2.30 14.67
C TYR A 62 -10.72 -0.90 14.39
N HIS A 63 -11.36 -0.16 13.47
CA HIS A 63 -10.98 1.22 13.12
C HIS A 63 -9.52 1.34 12.70
N ILE A 64 -9.11 0.50 11.75
CA ILE A 64 -7.74 0.45 11.27
C ILE A 64 -7.63 1.27 10.00
N HIS A 65 -7.23 2.53 10.11
CA HIS A 65 -7.31 3.48 9.01
C HIS A 65 -6.00 4.16 8.64
N LYS A 66 -4.94 3.96 9.42
CA LYS A 66 -3.68 4.68 9.24
C LYS A 66 -2.75 3.86 8.35
N LEU A 67 -2.36 4.42 7.20
CA LEU A 67 -1.43 3.75 6.30
C LEU A 67 0.00 3.96 6.82
N VAL A 68 0.63 2.90 7.31
CA VAL A 68 1.94 3.02 7.95
C VAL A 68 3.08 2.43 7.13
N TYR A 69 2.76 1.65 6.09
CA TYR A 69 3.79 1.03 5.24
C TYR A 69 3.17 0.55 3.94
N TYR A 70 3.93 0.62 2.83
CA TYR A 70 3.53 -0.04 1.59
C TYR A 70 4.74 -0.35 0.74
N GLU A 71 4.59 -1.36 -0.13
CA GLU A 71 5.56 -1.76 -1.14
C GLU A 71 4.85 -1.80 -2.48
N THR A 72 5.61 -1.67 -3.57
CA THR A 72 5.06 -1.76 -4.90
C THR A 72 5.74 -2.85 -5.70
N THR A 73 5.00 -3.44 -6.63
CA THR A 73 5.54 -4.36 -7.63
C THR A 73 4.67 -4.25 -8.87
N ASN A 74 5.23 -4.59 -10.03
CA ASN A 74 4.44 -4.61 -11.26
C ASN A 74 3.95 -6.01 -11.63
N ASP A 75 4.12 -6.99 -10.72
CA ASP A 75 3.70 -8.37 -10.93
C ASP A 75 2.69 -8.79 -9.89
N ILE A 76 1.46 -9.14 -10.34
CA ILE A 76 0.38 -9.47 -9.43
C ILE A 76 0.67 -10.72 -8.59
N GLU A 77 1.32 -11.71 -9.17
CA GLU A 77 1.63 -12.93 -8.42
C GLU A 77 2.63 -12.66 -7.31
N SER A 78 3.63 -11.82 -7.60
CA SER A 78 4.58 -11.39 -6.58
C SER A 78 3.89 -10.62 -5.47
N ALA A 79 2.94 -9.76 -5.82
CA ALA A 79 2.19 -8.99 -4.83
C ALA A 79 1.41 -9.90 -3.89
N ILE A 80 0.71 -10.89 -4.45
CA ILE A 80 -0.08 -11.83 -3.67
C ILE A 80 0.82 -12.67 -2.76
N ARG A 81 1.95 -13.15 -3.29
CA ARG A 81 2.91 -13.91 -2.49
C ARG A 81 3.46 -13.08 -1.34
N ARG A 82 3.80 -11.83 -1.62
CA ARG A 82 4.36 -10.94 -0.60
C ARG A 82 3.35 -10.64 0.50
N GLU A 83 2.10 -10.40 0.12
CA GLU A 83 1.03 -10.17 1.10
C GLU A 83 0.89 -11.38 2.03
N LYS A 84 0.87 -12.59 1.46
CA LYS A 84 0.78 -13.81 2.27
C LYS A 84 1.99 -13.98 3.17
N GLN A 85 3.18 -13.67 2.66
CA GLN A 85 4.41 -13.73 3.44
C GLN A 85 4.35 -12.80 4.64
N LEU A 86 3.97 -11.54 4.43
CA LEU A 86 3.89 -10.58 5.51
C LEU A 86 2.85 -10.97 6.55
N LYS A 87 1.73 -11.54 6.11
CA LYS A 87 0.70 -12.00 7.04
C LYS A 87 1.21 -13.11 7.96
N LYS A 88 2.15 -13.94 7.48
CA LYS A 88 2.72 -15.05 8.26
C LYS A 88 3.84 -14.60 9.19
N TRP A 89 4.41 -13.43 8.95
CA TRP A 89 5.47 -12.92 9.84
C TRP A 89 4.93 -12.74 11.25
N ASN A 90 5.80 -12.94 12.25
CA ASN A 90 5.44 -12.61 13.62
C ASN A 90 5.30 -11.09 13.75
N ARG A 91 4.68 -10.65 14.83
CA ARG A 91 4.42 -9.22 15.04
C ARG A 91 5.71 -8.40 15.08
N LYS A 92 6.76 -8.92 15.70
CA LYS A 92 8.03 -8.20 15.81
C LYS A 92 8.56 -7.82 14.43
N TRP A 93 8.53 -8.75 13.47
CA TRP A 93 9.03 -8.48 12.13
C TRP A 93 8.18 -7.44 11.40
N LYS A 94 6.86 -7.48 11.61
CA LYS A 94 5.97 -6.48 11.01
C LYS A 94 6.26 -5.10 11.56
N LEU A 95 6.46 -4.98 12.87
CA LEU A 95 6.81 -3.70 13.50
C LEU A 95 8.16 -3.20 13.01
N GLU A 96 9.13 -4.09 12.84
CA GLU A 96 10.46 -3.70 12.37
C GLU A 96 10.43 -3.12 10.96
N ILE A 97 9.68 -3.74 10.04
CA ILE A 97 9.62 -3.22 8.68
C ILE A 97 8.92 -1.86 8.62
N ILE A 98 7.89 -1.68 9.46
CA ILE A 98 7.22 -0.38 9.56
C ILE A 98 8.20 0.67 10.05
N GLU A 99 8.87 0.41 11.16
CA GLU A 99 9.73 1.41 11.81
C GLU A 99 11.00 1.71 11.03
N LYS A 100 11.51 0.75 10.27
CA LYS A 100 12.65 0.99 9.40
C LYS A 100 12.34 2.05 8.35
N ASN A 101 11.11 2.07 7.84
CA ASN A 101 10.71 2.95 6.75
C ASN A 101 9.88 4.15 7.20
N ASN A 102 9.27 4.05 8.38
CA ASN A 102 8.36 5.07 8.90
C ASN A 102 8.47 5.08 10.43
N PRO A 103 9.61 5.55 10.97
CA PRO A 103 9.88 5.44 12.42
C PRO A 103 8.87 6.16 13.29
N GLU A 104 8.20 7.17 12.77
CA GLU A 104 7.22 7.95 13.52
C GLU A 104 5.79 7.46 13.34
N TRP A 105 5.59 6.40 12.54
CA TRP A 105 4.25 5.85 12.26
C TRP A 105 3.30 6.90 11.71
N LYS A 106 3.81 7.75 10.80
CA LYS A 106 2.99 8.75 10.14
C LYS A 106 1.99 8.07 9.21
N ASP A 107 0.83 8.72 9.03
CA ASP A 107 -0.15 8.25 8.07
C ASP A 107 0.32 8.68 6.67
N LEU A 108 0.83 7.71 5.92
CA LEU A 108 1.43 7.96 4.61
C LEU A 108 0.41 8.32 3.54
N TYR A 109 -0.88 8.13 3.84
CA TYR A 109 -1.94 8.43 2.89
C TYR A 109 -1.87 9.88 2.40
N PHE A 110 -1.61 10.81 3.29
CA PHE A 110 -1.61 12.23 2.96
C PHE A 110 -0.43 12.65 2.08
N LYS A 111 0.56 11.79 1.90
CA LYS A 111 1.63 12.01 0.93
C LYS A 111 1.27 11.51 -0.47
N LEU A 112 0.22 10.70 -0.58
CA LEU A 112 -0.19 10.11 -1.85
C LEU A 112 -1.17 10.99 -2.62
N ILE A 113 -1.81 11.91 -1.94
CA ILE A 113 -2.85 12.75 -2.54
C ILE A 113 -2.43 14.20 -2.66
#